data_d3b9ae5a29188be9b59518082f42147f
#
_entry.id   d3b9ae5a29188be9b59518082f42147f
#
_cell.length_a   1.000
_cell.length_b   1.000
_cell.length_c   1.000
_cell.angle_alpha   90.00
_cell.angle_beta   90.00
_cell.angle_gamma   90.00
#
_symmetry.space_group_name_H-M   'P 1'
#
loop_
_entity.id
_entity.type
_entity.pdbx_description
1 polymer ?
#
loop_
_entity_poly.entity_id
_entity_poly.type
_entity_poly.pdbx_seq_one_letter_code
_entity_poly.pdbx_strand_id
1 'polypeptide(L)'
;MLRSRRLAKTDIPAGNRSIGRSLVLYWLCMALAMLAAALLLLSVTGVLSRTARQFGETAALQQNNNAALFTAQMDALSAQGIELSETVSGELERFLASRSLSFDALNDDPALIAELETALIPSLETTMAGSTCSGVYFCLDATANTSLPQSKTSRMGVYLRYSGLRSALSLIHISEPTRLALIS
;
A
#
# COMPACT_ATOMS: atom_id res chain seq x y z
N MET A 1 9.19 -95.69 -23.28
CA MET A 1 8.13 -94.99 -23.96
C MET A 1 7.36 -94.15 -23.01
N LEU A 2 7.68 -92.86 -22.92
CA LEU A 2 6.97 -91.91 -22.09
C LEU A 2 6.42 -90.79 -22.96
N ARG A 3 5.10 -90.81 -23.11
CA ARG A 3 4.33 -89.90 -23.96
C ARG A 3 4.04 -88.59 -23.22
N SER A 4 4.80 -87.54 -23.57
CA SER A 4 4.61 -86.22 -23.08
C SER A 4 3.24 -85.64 -23.49
N ARG A 5 2.31 -85.46 -22.56
CA ARG A 5 1.07 -84.72 -22.75
C ARG A 5 1.36 -83.22 -22.74
N ARG A 6 1.31 -82.57 -23.88
CA ARG A 6 1.25 -81.09 -23.95
C ARG A 6 -0.10 -80.65 -23.43
N LEU A 7 -0.10 -79.96 -22.36
CA LEU A 7 -1.26 -79.20 -21.86
C LEU A 7 -1.56 -78.09 -22.84
N ALA A 8 -2.77 -78.12 -23.41
CA ALA A 8 -3.29 -77.11 -24.28
C ALA A 8 -3.44 -75.80 -23.43
N LYS A 9 -2.72 -74.78 -23.83
CA LYS A 9 -2.87 -73.39 -23.32
C LYS A 9 -4.22 -72.88 -23.77
N THR A 10 -5.18 -72.82 -22.87
CA THR A 10 -6.47 -72.20 -23.07
C THR A 10 -6.27 -70.72 -23.25
N ASP A 11 -6.39 -70.26 -24.48
CA ASP A 11 -6.45 -68.83 -24.79
C ASP A 11 -7.75 -68.25 -24.20
N ILE A 12 -7.59 -67.49 -23.13
CA ILE A 12 -8.70 -66.69 -22.56
C ILE A 12 -8.96 -65.55 -23.54
N PRO A 13 -10.17 -65.45 -24.09
CA PRO A 13 -10.47 -64.42 -25.08
C PRO A 13 -10.34 -63.03 -24.45
N ALA A 14 -9.55 -62.17 -25.14
CA ALA A 14 -9.26 -60.78 -24.76
C ALA A 14 -10.48 -59.82 -24.84
N GLY A 15 -11.71 -60.36 -24.74
CA GLY A 15 -12.96 -59.60 -24.93
C GLY A 15 -13.38 -58.71 -23.78
N ASN A 16 -12.88 -58.97 -22.55
CA ASN A 16 -13.40 -58.24 -21.34
C ASN A 16 -12.79 -56.86 -21.07
N ARG A 17 -11.71 -56.51 -21.74
CA ARG A 17 -11.12 -55.17 -21.61
C ARG A 17 -11.80 -54.08 -22.42
N SER A 18 -12.55 -54.44 -23.46
CA SER A 18 -13.24 -53.51 -24.35
C SER A 18 -14.57 -53.03 -23.78
N ILE A 19 -15.30 -53.88 -23.04
CA ILE A 19 -16.62 -53.56 -22.50
C ILE A 19 -16.51 -52.54 -21.38
N GLY A 20 -15.54 -52.66 -20.47
CA GLY A 20 -15.32 -51.68 -19.40
C GLY A 20 -14.94 -50.29 -19.94
N ARG A 21 -14.09 -50.25 -20.97
CA ARG A 21 -13.71 -48.98 -21.62
C ARG A 21 -14.91 -48.32 -22.33
N SER A 22 -15.70 -49.09 -23.04
CA SER A 22 -16.92 -48.57 -23.70
C SER A 22 -17.93 -48.06 -22.70
N LEU A 23 -18.10 -48.73 -21.58
CA LEU A 23 -19.00 -48.29 -20.51
C LEU A 23 -18.54 -46.97 -19.87
N VAL A 24 -17.26 -46.85 -19.57
CA VAL A 24 -16.67 -45.59 -19.02
C VAL A 24 -16.80 -44.45 -20.02
N LEU A 25 -16.53 -44.69 -21.30
CA LEU A 25 -16.70 -43.71 -22.37
C LEU A 25 -18.15 -43.25 -22.50
N TYR A 26 -19.10 -44.18 -22.44
CA TYR A 26 -20.53 -43.88 -22.48
C TYR A 26 -20.95 -42.98 -21.29
N TRP A 27 -20.54 -43.33 -20.08
CA TRP A 27 -20.81 -42.51 -18.89
C TRP A 27 -20.17 -41.11 -18.97
N LEU A 28 -18.97 -41.02 -19.50
CA LEU A 28 -18.29 -39.75 -19.71
C LEU A 28 -19.03 -38.88 -20.74
N CYS A 29 -19.46 -39.46 -21.85
CA CYS A 29 -20.25 -38.75 -22.86
C CYS A 29 -21.61 -38.28 -22.31
N MET A 30 -22.28 -39.12 -21.52
CA MET A 30 -23.54 -38.77 -20.86
C MET A 30 -23.35 -37.61 -19.86
N ALA A 31 -22.30 -37.67 -19.05
CA ALA A 31 -21.97 -36.59 -18.09
C ALA A 31 -21.66 -35.28 -18.83
N LEU A 32 -20.88 -35.31 -19.91
CA LEU A 32 -20.59 -34.17 -20.76
C LEU A 32 -21.82 -33.59 -21.42
N ALA A 33 -22.73 -34.45 -21.94
CA ALA A 33 -23.98 -34.00 -22.52
C ALA A 33 -24.91 -33.34 -21.51
N MET A 34 -24.99 -33.87 -20.29
CA MET A 34 -25.76 -33.28 -19.20
C MET A 34 -25.16 -31.91 -18.77
N LEU A 35 -23.85 -31.81 -18.69
CA LEU A 35 -23.17 -30.56 -18.37
C LEU A 35 -23.41 -29.50 -19.46
N ALA A 36 -23.31 -29.89 -20.74
CA ALA A 36 -23.56 -29.00 -21.86
C ALA A 36 -25.03 -28.53 -21.90
N ALA A 37 -25.99 -29.43 -21.64
CA ALA A 37 -27.40 -29.06 -21.51
C ALA A 37 -27.66 -28.09 -20.35
N ALA A 38 -27.05 -28.30 -19.21
CA ALA A 38 -27.15 -27.40 -18.05
C ALA A 38 -26.58 -26.01 -18.37
N LEU A 39 -25.41 -25.93 -19.01
CA LEU A 39 -24.81 -24.67 -19.45
C LEU A 39 -25.65 -23.94 -20.49
N LEU A 40 -26.25 -24.66 -21.42
CA LEU A 40 -27.19 -24.11 -22.40
C LEU A 40 -28.45 -23.53 -21.72
N LEU A 41 -29.02 -24.24 -20.78
CA LEU A 41 -30.17 -23.75 -19.99
C LEU A 41 -29.80 -22.47 -19.18
N LEU A 42 -28.67 -22.46 -18.52
CA LEU A 42 -28.18 -21.27 -17.78
C LEU A 42 -27.92 -20.08 -18.71
N SER A 43 -27.42 -20.34 -19.93
CA SER A 43 -27.20 -19.32 -20.95
C SER A 43 -28.54 -18.76 -21.50
N VAL A 44 -29.48 -19.63 -21.83
CA VAL A 44 -30.80 -19.22 -22.38
C VAL A 44 -31.65 -18.48 -21.33
N THR A 45 -31.59 -18.88 -20.08
CA THR A 45 -32.31 -18.17 -18.98
C THR A 45 -31.70 -16.81 -18.65
N GLY A 46 -30.55 -16.45 -19.23
CA GLY A 46 -29.87 -15.18 -18.98
C GLY A 46 -29.32 -15.00 -17.57
N VAL A 47 -29.32 -16.07 -16.76
CA VAL A 47 -28.81 -16.01 -15.37
C VAL A 47 -27.35 -15.62 -15.35
N LEU A 48 -26.53 -16.20 -16.23
CA LEU A 48 -25.09 -15.87 -16.33
C LEU A 48 -24.85 -14.39 -16.69
N SER A 49 -25.62 -13.87 -17.65
CA SER A 49 -25.45 -12.47 -18.08
C SER A 49 -25.96 -11.47 -17.05
N ARG A 50 -27.03 -11.79 -16.31
CA ARG A 50 -27.53 -10.95 -15.22
C ARG A 50 -26.53 -10.93 -14.05
N THR A 51 -26.02 -12.08 -13.67
CA THR A 51 -25.02 -12.18 -12.60
C THR A 51 -23.74 -11.40 -12.96
N ALA A 52 -23.23 -11.55 -14.19
CA ALA A 52 -22.06 -10.81 -14.66
C ALA A 52 -22.27 -9.29 -14.64
N ARG A 53 -23.46 -8.82 -15.05
CA ARG A 53 -23.81 -7.38 -14.98
C ARG A 53 -23.88 -6.90 -13.53
N GLN A 54 -24.55 -7.63 -12.65
CA GLN A 54 -24.64 -7.28 -11.23
C GLN A 54 -23.27 -7.21 -10.56
N PHE A 55 -22.38 -8.16 -10.84
CA PHE A 55 -21.00 -8.12 -10.37
C PHE A 55 -20.24 -6.90 -10.89
N GLY A 56 -20.40 -6.59 -12.18
CA GLY A 56 -19.78 -5.40 -12.80
C GLY A 56 -20.26 -4.09 -12.17
N GLU A 57 -21.56 -3.95 -11.99
CA GLU A 57 -22.16 -2.76 -11.35
C GLU A 57 -21.72 -2.62 -9.89
N THR A 58 -21.74 -3.72 -9.13
CA THR A 58 -21.32 -3.72 -7.73
C THR A 58 -19.83 -3.38 -7.60
N ALA A 59 -18.99 -3.95 -8.45
CA ALA A 59 -17.56 -3.65 -8.50
C ALA A 59 -17.29 -2.19 -8.85
N ALA A 60 -18.01 -1.64 -9.84
CA ALA A 60 -17.87 -0.23 -10.23
C ALA A 60 -18.32 0.73 -9.11
N LEU A 61 -19.42 0.43 -8.43
CA LEU A 61 -19.91 1.21 -7.29
C LEU A 61 -18.89 1.17 -6.15
N GLN A 62 -18.34 0.00 -5.84
CA GLN A 62 -17.33 -0.16 -4.79
C GLN A 62 -16.04 0.59 -5.13
N GLN A 63 -15.60 0.53 -6.39
CA GLN A 63 -14.44 1.28 -6.86
C GLN A 63 -14.65 2.79 -6.74
N ASN A 64 -15.83 3.30 -7.16
CA ASN A 64 -16.15 4.72 -7.07
C ASN A 64 -16.24 5.19 -5.60
N ASN A 65 -16.84 4.39 -4.73
CA ASN A 65 -16.89 4.70 -3.29
C ASN A 65 -15.49 4.73 -2.67
N ASN A 66 -14.63 3.77 -3.00
CA ASN A 66 -13.25 3.75 -2.52
C ASN A 66 -12.44 4.94 -3.04
N ALA A 67 -12.63 5.32 -4.31
CA ALA A 67 -12.00 6.50 -4.90
C ALA A 67 -12.46 7.78 -4.19
N ALA A 68 -13.76 7.92 -3.94
CA ALA A 68 -14.31 9.08 -3.22
C ALA A 68 -13.79 9.18 -1.78
N LEU A 69 -13.72 8.06 -1.06
CA LEU A 69 -13.16 8.01 0.30
C LEU A 69 -11.67 8.38 0.29
N PHE A 70 -10.91 7.86 -0.66
CA PHE A 70 -9.50 8.19 -0.81
C PHE A 70 -9.30 9.68 -1.10
N THR A 71 -10.07 10.25 -2.03
CA THR A 71 -10.02 11.69 -2.35
C THR A 71 -10.34 12.52 -1.11
N ALA A 72 -11.41 12.20 -0.39
CA ALA A 72 -11.78 12.92 0.83
C ALA A 72 -10.69 12.85 1.91
N GLN A 73 -10.00 11.71 2.05
CA GLN A 73 -8.86 11.59 2.96
C GLN A 73 -7.67 12.43 2.52
N MET A 74 -7.37 12.46 1.22
CA MET A 74 -6.29 13.29 0.68
C MET A 74 -6.58 14.79 0.85
N ASP A 75 -7.81 15.21 0.61
CA ASP A 75 -8.26 16.60 0.81
C ASP A 75 -8.13 17.00 2.29
N ALA A 76 -8.54 16.14 3.21
CA ALA A 76 -8.39 16.36 4.65
C ALA A 76 -6.92 16.48 5.06
N LEU A 77 -6.05 15.61 4.56
CA LEU A 77 -4.60 15.68 4.83
C LEU A 77 -3.97 16.93 4.25
N SER A 78 -4.40 17.35 3.06
CA SER A 78 -3.93 18.58 2.43
C SER A 78 -4.32 19.82 3.26
N ALA A 79 -5.57 19.87 3.74
CA ALA A 79 -6.04 20.95 4.61
C ALA A 79 -5.23 21.01 5.92
N GLN A 80 -4.99 19.87 6.57
CA GLN A 80 -4.15 19.77 7.76
C GLN A 80 -2.70 20.20 7.49
N GLY A 81 -2.14 19.86 6.32
CA GLY A 81 -0.81 20.31 5.92
C GLY A 81 -0.71 21.83 5.75
N ILE A 82 -1.74 22.46 5.18
CA ILE A 82 -1.83 23.91 5.04
C ILE A 82 -1.90 24.57 6.44
N GLU A 83 -2.80 24.09 7.30
CA GLU A 83 -2.96 24.60 8.66
C GLU A 83 -1.67 24.48 9.48
N LEU A 84 -0.97 23.33 9.37
CA LEU A 84 0.32 23.15 10.00
C LEU A 84 1.36 24.15 9.48
N SER A 85 1.41 24.36 8.16
CA SER A 85 2.34 25.30 7.55
C SER A 85 2.12 26.73 8.04
N GLU A 86 0.86 27.18 8.13
CA GLU A 86 0.49 28.48 8.68
C GLU A 86 0.87 28.59 10.17
N THR A 87 0.59 27.55 10.95
CA THR A 87 0.93 27.52 12.39
C THR A 87 2.44 27.59 12.60
N VAL A 88 3.21 26.76 11.91
CA VAL A 88 4.67 26.73 12.02
C VAL A 88 5.27 28.07 11.56
N SER A 89 4.77 28.64 10.47
CA SER A 89 5.21 29.95 10.00
C SER A 89 4.94 31.07 11.03
N GLY A 90 3.75 31.08 11.60
CA GLY A 90 3.40 32.08 12.64
C GLY A 90 4.19 31.89 13.93
N GLU A 91 4.54 30.68 14.34
CA GLU A 91 5.40 30.41 15.49
C GLU A 91 6.85 30.79 15.20
N LEU A 92 7.36 30.52 14.03
CA LEU A 92 8.68 30.94 13.57
C LEU A 92 8.80 32.45 13.59
N GLU A 93 7.82 33.18 13.03
CA GLU A 93 7.84 34.64 13.06
C GLU A 93 7.83 35.16 14.48
N ARG A 94 6.99 34.62 15.36
CA ARG A 94 6.94 35.01 16.79
C ARG A 94 8.27 34.74 17.53
N PHE A 95 8.87 33.57 17.24
CA PHE A 95 10.17 33.20 17.82
C PHE A 95 11.26 34.18 17.41
N LEU A 96 11.37 34.51 16.14
CA LEU A 96 12.37 35.46 15.62
C LEU A 96 12.11 36.87 16.11
N ALA A 97 10.84 37.32 16.07
CA ALA A 97 10.47 38.67 16.56
C ALA A 97 10.77 38.85 18.05
N SER A 98 10.53 37.84 18.89
CA SER A 98 10.83 37.90 20.33
C SER A 98 12.31 38.11 20.63
N ARG A 99 13.20 37.80 19.71
CA ARG A 99 14.64 37.92 19.79
C ARG A 99 15.21 39.07 18.95
N SER A 100 14.34 39.77 18.21
CA SER A 100 14.73 40.80 17.24
C SER A 100 15.69 40.28 16.17
N LEU A 101 15.50 39.01 15.76
CA LEU A 101 16.30 38.32 14.75
C LEU A 101 15.57 38.30 13.40
N SER A 102 16.36 38.31 12.31
CA SER A 102 15.86 37.99 10.95
C SER A 102 15.96 36.49 10.71
N PHE A 103 15.26 36.02 9.69
CA PHE A 103 15.34 34.62 9.27
C PHE A 103 16.77 34.18 8.89
N ASP A 104 17.54 35.08 8.30
CA ASP A 104 18.95 34.83 7.95
C ASP A 104 19.86 34.51 9.15
N ALA A 105 19.47 34.95 10.35
CA ALA A 105 20.20 34.64 11.56
C ALA A 105 20.16 33.16 11.95
N LEU A 106 19.27 32.38 11.39
CA LEU A 106 19.24 30.94 11.57
C LEU A 106 20.40 30.25 10.84
N ASN A 107 20.89 30.84 9.73
CA ASN A 107 22.02 30.27 9.02
C ASN A 107 23.29 30.37 9.89
N ASP A 108 24.09 29.31 9.87
CA ASP A 108 25.32 29.16 10.63
C ASP A 108 25.16 29.16 12.16
N ASP A 109 23.93 29.10 12.69
CA ASP A 109 23.66 28.97 14.12
C ASP A 109 22.86 27.69 14.43
N PRO A 110 23.53 26.55 14.58
CA PRO A 110 22.88 25.29 14.89
C PRO A 110 22.21 25.28 16.27
N ALA A 111 22.65 26.10 17.21
CA ALA A 111 22.05 26.19 18.55
C ALA A 111 20.68 26.89 18.49
N LEU A 112 20.60 27.98 17.72
CA LEU A 112 19.36 28.72 17.51
C LEU A 112 18.34 27.86 16.72
N ILE A 113 18.83 27.10 15.74
CA ILE A 113 17.98 26.15 14.99
C ILE A 113 17.41 25.10 15.95
N ALA A 114 18.23 24.45 16.77
CA ALA A 114 17.77 23.41 17.70
C ALA A 114 16.76 23.96 18.73
N GLU A 115 16.94 25.22 19.19
CA GLU A 115 15.99 25.87 20.05
C GLU A 115 14.64 26.14 19.37
N LEU A 116 14.66 26.60 18.11
CA LEU A 116 13.47 26.78 17.29
C LEU A 116 12.76 25.43 17.04
N GLU A 117 13.49 24.40 16.65
CA GLU A 117 12.94 23.07 16.44
C GLU A 117 12.23 22.54 17.69
N THR A 118 12.85 22.75 18.87
CA THR A 118 12.25 22.37 20.15
C THR A 118 10.97 23.16 20.45
N ALA A 119 10.94 24.44 20.08
CA ALA A 119 9.76 25.30 20.28
C ALA A 119 8.58 24.86 19.35
N LEU A 120 8.87 24.30 18.19
CA LEU A 120 7.85 23.86 17.21
C LEU A 120 7.30 22.44 17.47
N ILE A 121 7.96 21.62 18.30
CA ILE A 121 7.52 20.25 18.60
C ILE A 121 6.06 20.19 19.08
N PRO A 122 5.55 21.03 20.01
CA PRO A 122 4.18 20.94 20.51
C PRO A 122 3.13 21.09 19.40
N SER A 123 3.38 21.94 18.41
CA SER A 123 2.50 22.14 17.27
C SER A 123 2.47 20.92 16.35
N LEU A 124 3.62 20.27 16.12
CA LEU A 124 3.71 19.01 15.40
C LEU A 124 2.96 17.88 16.11
N GLU A 125 3.13 17.77 17.43
CA GLU A 125 2.44 16.79 18.26
C GLU A 125 0.93 16.97 18.22
N THR A 126 0.46 18.21 18.31
CA THR A 126 -0.98 18.53 18.23
C THR A 126 -1.55 18.15 16.88
N THR A 127 -0.85 18.48 15.78
CA THR A 127 -1.26 18.11 14.42
C THR A 127 -1.31 16.60 14.25
N MET A 128 -0.31 15.86 14.74
CA MET A 128 -0.30 14.41 14.69
C MET A 128 -1.44 13.80 15.50
N ALA A 129 -1.73 14.31 16.69
CA ALA A 129 -2.81 13.80 17.54
C ALA A 129 -4.18 13.96 16.88
N GLY A 130 -4.38 15.02 16.11
CA GLY A 130 -5.63 15.30 15.36
C GLY A 130 -5.71 14.67 13.97
N SER A 131 -4.68 13.94 13.52
CA SER A 131 -4.60 13.40 12.16
C SER A 131 -4.56 11.87 12.12
N THR A 132 -4.78 11.31 10.94
CA THR A 132 -4.58 9.89 10.64
C THR A 132 -3.16 9.60 10.13
N CYS A 133 -2.28 10.59 10.09
CA CYS A 133 -0.91 10.46 9.63
C CYS A 133 -0.07 9.61 10.60
N SER A 134 0.88 8.88 10.07
CA SER A 134 1.88 8.16 10.84
C SER A 134 3.11 9.01 11.20
N GLY A 135 3.25 10.17 10.57
CA GLY A 135 4.32 11.11 10.81
C GLY A 135 4.05 12.47 10.17
N VAL A 136 4.73 13.48 10.66
CA VAL A 136 4.71 14.86 10.18
C VAL A 136 6.13 15.39 10.14
N TYR A 137 6.42 16.24 9.18
CA TYR A 137 7.71 16.89 9.07
C TYR A 137 7.56 18.34 8.60
N PHE A 138 8.51 19.16 8.95
CA PHE A 138 8.75 20.44 8.29
C PHE A 138 10.22 20.61 7.96
N CYS A 139 10.49 21.43 6.95
CA CYS A 139 11.84 21.83 6.56
C CYS A 139 11.94 23.36 6.61
N LEU A 140 13.04 23.84 7.19
CA LEU A 140 13.42 25.23 7.17
C LEU A 140 14.35 25.51 6.00
N ASP A 141 14.17 26.63 5.33
CA ASP A 141 15.12 27.12 4.32
C ASP A 141 16.36 27.76 4.98
N ALA A 142 16.92 27.05 5.94
CA ALA A 142 18.11 27.43 6.69
C ALA A 142 19.11 26.27 6.75
N THR A 143 20.39 26.58 6.89
CA THR A 143 21.47 25.60 6.94
C THR A 143 22.39 25.86 8.13
N ALA A 144 22.83 24.78 8.79
CA ALA A 144 23.74 24.86 9.92
C ALA A 144 25.15 25.34 9.56
N ASN A 145 25.55 25.28 8.28
CA ASN A 145 26.87 25.71 7.83
C ASN A 145 26.85 26.12 6.35
N THR A 146 26.89 27.42 6.11
CA THR A 146 26.90 28.00 4.75
C THR A 146 28.24 27.82 4.03
N SER A 147 29.31 27.48 4.74
CA SER A 147 30.64 27.28 4.13
C SER A 147 30.79 25.95 3.40
N LEU A 148 29.86 25.02 3.59
CA LEU A 148 29.91 23.72 2.92
C LEU A 148 29.48 23.81 1.46
N PRO A 149 30.11 23.04 0.55
CA PRO A 149 29.74 23.03 -0.88
C PRO A 149 28.26 22.68 -1.12
N GLN A 150 27.65 21.87 -0.22
CA GLN A 150 26.27 21.42 -0.29
C GLN A 150 25.29 22.35 0.41
N SER A 151 25.73 23.48 0.99
CA SER A 151 24.88 24.40 1.75
C SER A 151 23.65 24.88 0.98
N LYS A 152 23.77 25.05 -0.33
CA LYS A 152 22.66 25.46 -1.21
C LYS A 152 21.53 24.44 -1.32
N THR A 153 21.79 23.17 -1.04
CA THR A 153 20.83 22.05 -1.12
C THR A 153 20.56 21.41 0.24
N SER A 154 21.28 21.85 1.29
CA SER A 154 21.09 21.41 2.65
C SER A 154 20.00 22.21 3.33
N ARG A 155 19.11 21.53 4.05
CA ARG A 155 18.03 22.17 4.81
C ARG A 155 17.92 21.51 6.17
N MET A 156 17.56 22.31 7.14
CA MET A 156 17.27 21.84 8.49
C MET A 156 15.79 21.55 8.65
N GLY A 157 15.46 20.61 9.51
CA GLY A 157 14.05 20.27 9.76
C GLY A 157 13.86 19.22 10.83
N VAL A 158 12.61 18.98 11.15
CA VAL A 158 12.19 18.00 12.15
C VAL A 158 11.22 17.01 11.49
N TYR A 159 11.40 15.75 11.78
CA TYR A 159 10.48 14.68 11.47
C TYR A 159 10.01 14.00 12.75
N LEU A 160 8.72 14.10 13.01
CA LEU A 160 8.04 13.45 14.12
C LEU A 160 7.21 12.28 13.63
N ARG A 161 7.36 11.11 14.22
CA ARG A 161 6.57 9.93 13.88
C ARG A 161 6.20 9.11 15.09
N TYR A 162 5.13 8.33 14.99
CA TYR A 162 4.86 7.29 15.98
C TYR A 162 5.87 6.15 15.84
N SER A 163 6.51 5.77 16.96
CA SER A 163 7.37 4.59 17.04
C SER A 163 6.62 3.45 17.74
N GLY A 164 6.27 2.41 16.96
CA GLY A 164 5.52 1.26 17.48
C GLY A 164 4.01 1.50 17.58
N LEU A 165 3.33 0.71 18.41
CA LEU A 165 1.88 0.82 18.64
C LEU A 165 1.55 2.15 19.34
N ARG A 166 1.29 3.19 18.57
CA ARG A 166 0.67 4.49 18.92
C ARG A 166 1.02 5.18 20.28
N SER A 167 1.97 4.65 21.05
CA SER A 167 2.21 5.13 22.42
C SER A 167 3.53 5.88 22.64
N ALA A 168 4.42 5.88 21.65
CA ALA A 168 5.69 6.58 21.77
C ALA A 168 5.97 7.39 20.50
N LEU A 169 6.17 8.69 20.66
CA LEU A 169 6.64 9.59 19.62
C LEU A 169 8.16 9.45 19.46
N SER A 170 8.63 9.39 18.24
CA SER A 170 10.06 9.41 17.91
C SER A 170 10.37 10.70 17.16
N LEU A 171 11.21 11.51 17.77
CA LEU A 171 11.72 12.73 17.16
C LEU A 171 13.02 12.41 16.41
N ILE A 172 13.11 12.84 15.18
CA ILE A 172 14.32 12.72 14.36
C ILE A 172 14.69 14.13 13.90
N HIS A 173 15.82 14.63 14.41
CA HIS A 173 16.40 15.84 13.89
C HIS A 173 17.10 15.55 12.56
N ILE A 174 16.76 16.32 11.54
CA ILE A 174 17.39 16.26 10.22
C ILE A 174 18.41 17.40 10.18
N SER A 175 19.60 17.13 10.67
CA SER A 175 20.66 18.14 10.78
C SER A 175 21.63 18.23 9.61
N GLU A 176 21.56 17.29 8.67
CA GLU A 176 22.36 17.32 7.43
C GLU A 176 21.63 16.53 6.32
N PRO A 177 21.94 16.80 5.03
CA PRO A 177 21.50 15.91 3.97
C PRO A 177 22.18 14.56 4.21
N THR A 178 21.55 13.73 5.02
CA THR A 178 21.92 12.33 5.08
C THR A 178 21.90 11.88 3.63
N ARG A 179 23.07 11.51 3.08
CA ARG A 179 23.13 10.83 1.81
C ARG A 179 22.04 9.78 1.89
N LEU A 180 20.97 9.97 1.13
CA LEU A 180 20.06 8.89 0.83
C LEU A 180 21.00 7.84 0.20
N ALA A 181 21.45 6.90 1.03
CA ALA A 181 22.08 5.70 0.56
C ALA A 181 21.02 5.08 -0.32
N LEU A 182 21.15 5.27 -1.62
CA LEU A 182 20.48 4.49 -2.63
C LEU A 182 20.79 3.05 -2.24
N ILE A 183 19.84 2.39 -1.61
CA ILE A 183 19.80 0.95 -1.50
C ILE A 183 19.46 0.49 -2.91
N SER A 184 20.51 0.20 -3.66
CA SER A 184 20.45 -0.53 -4.92
C SER A 184 20.21 -2.01 -4.64
#